data_19b5263848c2ec347d2a478fe75407e0
#
_entry.id   19b5263848c2ec347d2a478fe75407e0
#
_cell.length_a   1.000
_cell.length_b   1.000
_cell.length_c   1.000
_cell.angle_alpha   90.00
_cell.angle_beta   90.00
_cell.angle_gamma   90.00
#
_symmetry.space_group_name_H-M   'P 1'
#
loop_
_entity.id
_entity.type
_entity.pdbx_description
1 polymer ?
#
loop_
_entity_poly.entity_id
_entity_poly.type
_entity_poly.pdbx_seq_one_letter_code
_entity_poly.pdbx_strand_id
1 'polypeptide(L)'
;TIIDPSFTFVYGINHNIQSDVKSVAFGEENTLTGGSSNSIFGTKNTGSYLHDSFITGANNTAMNSSRLFIYGDNNTIDGNQANTSKHSNNSLLGGKNNITYHSTESSVFGTSNNIRDASNSLITGDSNTINDSNNSIASGLNNQVQISHNSILSGDSNIISNSTDSLLIGKDN
;
A
#
# COMPACT_ATOMS: atom_id res chain seq x y z
N THR A 1 -5.71 -19.87 -14.70
CA THR A 1 -4.79 -20.98 -14.47
C THR A 1 -4.60 -21.17 -12.97
N ILE A 2 -4.65 -22.40 -12.50
CA ILE A 2 -4.40 -22.75 -11.10
C ILE A 2 -3.27 -23.79 -11.13
N ILE A 3 -2.13 -23.47 -10.53
CA ILE A 3 -0.95 -24.34 -10.52
C ILE A 3 -0.50 -24.52 -9.06
N ASP A 4 -0.42 -25.78 -8.65
CA ASP A 4 0.07 -26.22 -7.34
C ASP A 4 -0.57 -25.54 -6.09
N PRO A 5 -1.92 -25.44 -6.03
CA PRO A 5 -2.61 -24.86 -4.91
C PRO A 5 -2.84 -25.89 -3.80
N SER A 6 -2.56 -25.53 -2.57
CA SER A 6 -3.02 -26.30 -1.39
C SER A 6 -4.09 -25.50 -0.65
N PHE A 7 -5.32 -26.03 -0.58
CA PHE A 7 -6.46 -25.39 0.11
C PHE A 7 -6.84 -24.00 -0.44
N THR A 8 -6.80 -23.84 -1.77
CA THR A 8 -7.18 -22.58 -2.42
C THR A 8 -8.61 -22.63 -2.92
N PHE A 9 -9.40 -21.59 -2.66
CA PHE A 9 -10.76 -21.46 -3.16
C PHE A 9 -10.83 -20.36 -4.22
N VAL A 10 -11.31 -20.70 -5.41
CA VAL A 10 -11.39 -19.75 -6.53
C VAL A 10 -12.80 -19.76 -7.11
N TYR A 11 -13.40 -18.57 -7.24
CA TYR A 11 -14.70 -18.39 -7.87
C TYR A 11 -14.69 -17.18 -8.81
N GLY A 12 -15.13 -17.39 -10.04
CA GLY A 12 -15.17 -16.35 -11.08
C GLY A 12 -14.42 -16.76 -12.34
N ILE A 13 -13.94 -15.79 -13.09
CA ILE A 13 -13.37 -16.02 -14.42
C ILE A 13 -11.93 -15.49 -14.54
N ASN A 14 -11.13 -16.18 -15.38
CA ASN A 14 -9.78 -15.78 -15.78
C ASN A 14 -8.77 -15.56 -14.62
N HIS A 15 -8.95 -16.19 -13.46
CA HIS A 15 -7.96 -16.10 -12.38
C HIS A 15 -6.66 -16.84 -12.73
N ASN A 16 -5.55 -16.27 -12.27
CA ASN A 16 -4.23 -16.89 -12.33
C ASN A 16 -3.68 -17.06 -10.90
N ILE A 17 -3.68 -18.29 -10.39
CA ILE A 17 -3.21 -18.62 -9.05
C ILE A 17 -2.06 -19.62 -9.20
N GLN A 18 -0.88 -19.26 -8.73
CA GLN A 18 0.32 -20.08 -8.85
C GLN A 18 1.09 -20.14 -7.53
N SER A 19 1.37 -21.34 -7.06
CA SER A 19 2.20 -21.59 -5.88
C SER A 19 1.78 -20.78 -4.65
N ASP A 20 0.46 -20.52 -4.50
CA ASP A 20 -0.13 -19.83 -3.36
C ASP A 20 -0.98 -20.82 -2.55
N VAL A 21 -0.80 -20.84 -1.24
CA VAL A 21 -1.46 -21.81 -0.35
C VAL A 21 -2.45 -21.13 0.60
N LYS A 22 -3.58 -21.81 0.87
CA LYS A 22 -4.64 -21.33 1.77
C LYS A 22 -5.23 -19.99 1.37
N SER A 23 -5.37 -19.74 0.08
CA SER A 23 -5.79 -18.45 -0.45
C SER A 23 -7.18 -18.51 -1.09
N VAL A 24 -7.80 -17.34 -1.20
CA VAL A 24 -9.15 -17.18 -1.75
C VAL A 24 -9.12 -16.12 -2.85
N ALA A 25 -9.76 -16.42 -3.99
CA ALA A 25 -9.91 -15.47 -5.09
C ALA A 25 -11.35 -15.44 -5.61
N PHE A 26 -11.96 -14.26 -5.62
CA PHE A 26 -13.29 -14.03 -6.18
C PHE A 26 -13.28 -12.90 -7.21
N GLY A 27 -14.05 -13.07 -8.28
CA GLY A 27 -14.28 -12.00 -9.25
C GLY A 27 -13.73 -12.31 -10.63
N GLU A 28 -12.93 -11.41 -11.18
CA GLU A 28 -12.46 -11.53 -12.55
C GLU A 28 -10.98 -11.13 -12.70
N GLU A 29 -10.22 -11.92 -13.44
CA GLU A 29 -8.83 -11.61 -13.83
C GLU A 29 -7.88 -11.31 -12.66
N ASN A 30 -8.14 -11.84 -11.47
CA ASN A 30 -7.22 -11.65 -10.34
C ASN A 30 -6.03 -12.60 -10.44
N THR A 31 -4.86 -12.14 -10.02
CA THR A 31 -3.61 -12.91 -10.01
C THR A 31 -3.04 -13.02 -8.60
N LEU A 32 -2.72 -14.24 -8.16
CA LEU A 32 -1.94 -14.52 -6.96
C LEU A 32 -0.76 -15.42 -7.33
N THR A 33 0.45 -15.03 -6.98
CA THR A 33 1.65 -15.79 -7.29
C THR A 33 2.58 -15.86 -6.08
N GLY A 34 2.82 -17.07 -5.61
CA GLY A 34 3.72 -17.33 -4.47
C GLY A 34 3.31 -16.63 -3.20
N GLY A 35 3.05 -17.38 -2.16
CA GLY A 35 2.64 -16.79 -0.89
C GLY A 35 1.74 -17.69 -0.08
N SER A 36 1.02 -17.14 0.90
CA SER A 36 0.06 -17.91 1.68
C SER A 36 -0.98 -17.05 2.39
N SER A 37 -2.15 -17.63 2.61
CA SER A 37 -3.22 -17.02 3.41
C SER A 37 -3.72 -15.69 2.86
N ASN A 38 -3.78 -15.56 1.55
CA ASN A 38 -4.21 -14.33 0.90
C ASN A 38 -5.67 -14.39 0.48
N SER A 39 -6.33 -13.25 0.50
CA SER A 39 -7.68 -13.10 -0.03
C SER A 39 -7.72 -11.96 -1.05
N ILE A 40 -8.22 -12.27 -2.24
CA ILE A 40 -8.29 -11.30 -3.32
C ILE A 40 -9.71 -11.27 -3.92
N PHE A 41 -10.33 -10.09 -3.94
CA PHE A 41 -11.70 -9.89 -4.39
C PHE A 41 -11.79 -8.77 -5.41
N GLY A 42 -12.59 -8.94 -6.45
CA GLY A 42 -12.85 -7.89 -7.44
C GLY A 42 -12.22 -8.18 -8.79
N THR A 43 -11.65 -7.16 -9.43
CA THR A 43 -11.23 -7.27 -10.83
C THR A 43 -9.79 -6.82 -11.04
N LYS A 44 -9.00 -7.65 -11.73
CA LYS A 44 -7.62 -7.33 -12.14
C LYS A 44 -6.69 -6.93 -10.99
N ASN A 45 -6.92 -7.47 -9.80
CA ASN A 45 -6.00 -7.27 -8.70
C ASN A 45 -4.83 -8.26 -8.80
N THR A 46 -3.65 -7.82 -8.41
CA THR A 46 -2.42 -8.62 -8.45
C THR A 46 -1.77 -8.68 -7.07
N GLY A 47 -1.54 -9.90 -6.60
CA GLY A 47 -0.77 -10.19 -5.41
C GLY A 47 0.41 -11.11 -5.75
N SER A 48 1.63 -10.73 -5.39
CA SER A 48 2.82 -11.54 -5.62
C SER A 48 3.69 -11.62 -4.36
N TYR A 49 4.01 -12.86 -3.95
CA TYR A 49 4.80 -13.12 -2.73
C TYR A 49 4.23 -12.44 -1.49
N LEU A 50 2.92 -12.60 -1.28
CA LEU A 50 2.19 -12.03 -0.16
C LEU A 50 1.91 -13.06 0.92
N HIS A 51 1.81 -12.62 2.17
CA HIS A 51 1.35 -13.43 3.29
C HIS A 51 0.31 -12.70 4.13
N ASP A 52 -0.75 -13.41 4.52
CA ASP A 52 -1.80 -12.91 5.40
C ASP A 52 -2.42 -11.57 4.93
N SER A 53 -2.66 -11.46 3.63
CA SER A 53 -3.05 -10.18 3.02
C SER A 53 -4.45 -10.23 2.41
N PHE A 54 -5.12 -9.07 2.42
CA PHE A 54 -6.45 -8.88 1.85
C PHE A 54 -6.44 -7.76 0.82
N ILE A 55 -6.86 -8.06 -0.40
CA ILE A 55 -6.96 -7.08 -1.49
C ILE A 55 -8.40 -7.09 -2.03
N THR A 56 -9.02 -5.93 -2.13
CA THR A 56 -10.35 -5.80 -2.73
C THR A 56 -10.51 -4.54 -3.57
N GLY A 57 -11.29 -4.65 -4.63
CA GLY A 57 -11.54 -3.55 -5.57
C GLY A 57 -11.04 -3.85 -6.97
N ALA A 58 -10.44 -2.88 -7.64
CA ALA A 58 -10.00 -3.06 -9.01
C ALA A 58 -8.55 -2.57 -9.25
N ASN A 59 -7.81 -3.28 -10.08
CA ASN A 59 -6.46 -2.90 -10.52
C ASN A 59 -5.46 -2.63 -9.39
N ASN A 60 -5.67 -3.18 -8.20
CA ASN A 60 -4.71 -3.02 -7.10
C ASN A 60 -3.54 -3.99 -7.26
N THR A 61 -2.35 -3.53 -6.91
CA THR A 61 -1.12 -4.33 -6.97
C THR A 61 -0.41 -4.35 -5.63
N ALA A 62 -0.04 -5.55 -5.18
CA ALA A 62 0.77 -5.71 -3.98
C ALA A 62 1.87 -6.76 -4.22
N MET A 63 3.09 -6.44 -3.83
CA MET A 63 4.24 -7.32 -4.03
C MET A 63 5.15 -7.37 -2.80
N ASN A 64 5.71 -8.55 -2.52
CA ASN A 64 6.77 -8.77 -1.53
C ASN A 64 6.46 -8.20 -0.14
N SER A 65 5.28 -8.44 0.35
CA SER A 65 4.79 -7.80 1.57
C SER A 65 3.90 -8.74 2.37
N SER A 66 3.62 -8.41 3.62
CA SER A 66 2.73 -9.22 4.46
C SER A 66 1.80 -8.37 5.32
N ARG A 67 0.68 -8.97 5.72
CA ARG A 67 -0.33 -8.34 6.58
C ARG A 67 -0.83 -7.02 6.01
N LEU A 68 -1.24 -7.06 4.75
CA LEU A 68 -1.77 -5.91 4.03
C LEU A 68 -3.29 -5.91 4.03
N PHE A 69 -3.86 -4.72 4.04
CA PHE A 69 -5.25 -4.52 3.68
C PHE A 69 -5.34 -3.42 2.61
N ILE A 70 -5.74 -3.79 1.40
CA ILE A 70 -5.89 -2.86 0.27
C ILE A 70 -7.35 -2.84 -0.17
N TYR A 71 -7.92 -1.66 -0.30
CA TYR A 71 -9.25 -1.50 -0.89
C TYR A 71 -9.32 -0.27 -1.80
N GLY A 72 -10.14 -0.37 -2.85
CA GLY A 72 -10.34 0.73 -3.79
C GLY A 72 -9.80 0.41 -5.18
N ASP A 73 -9.27 1.40 -5.85
CA ASP A 73 -8.90 1.29 -7.25
C ASP A 73 -7.49 1.80 -7.52
N ASN A 74 -6.71 1.01 -8.27
CA ASN A 74 -5.38 1.41 -8.73
C ASN A 74 -4.37 1.73 -7.61
N ASN A 75 -4.48 1.08 -6.47
CA ASN A 75 -3.53 1.24 -5.37
C ASN A 75 -2.33 0.31 -5.54
N THR A 76 -1.15 0.76 -5.13
CA THR A 76 0.08 -0.03 -5.24
C THR A 76 0.83 -0.11 -3.91
N ILE A 77 1.16 -1.33 -3.49
CA ILE A 77 2.14 -1.58 -2.44
C ILE A 77 3.29 -2.39 -3.04
N ASP A 78 4.50 -1.89 -2.94
CA ASP A 78 5.69 -2.59 -3.41
C ASP A 78 6.75 -2.69 -2.31
N GLY A 79 7.10 -3.93 -1.98
CA GLY A 79 8.27 -4.27 -1.18
C GLY A 79 9.36 -4.81 -2.10
N ASN A 80 10.56 -4.27 -2.08
CA ASN A 80 11.63 -4.63 -3.00
C ASN A 80 12.16 -6.06 -2.78
N GLN A 81 12.15 -6.90 -3.80
CA GLN A 81 12.72 -8.25 -3.77
C GLN A 81 14.24 -8.30 -3.56
N ALA A 82 14.95 -7.28 -4.00
CA ALA A 82 16.42 -7.29 -3.98
C ALA A 82 17.01 -7.05 -2.56
N ASN A 83 16.19 -6.62 -1.62
CA ASN A 83 16.63 -6.37 -0.25
C ASN A 83 15.59 -6.89 0.75
N THR A 84 15.86 -8.03 1.35
CA THR A 84 14.95 -8.70 2.30
C THR A 84 14.62 -7.90 3.57
N SER A 85 15.27 -6.78 3.79
CA SER A 85 14.98 -5.86 4.90
C SER A 85 14.02 -4.72 4.56
N LYS A 86 13.62 -4.60 3.29
CA LYS A 86 12.72 -3.52 2.83
C LYS A 86 11.41 -4.07 2.27
N HIS A 87 10.53 -4.46 3.16
CA HIS A 87 9.15 -4.86 2.84
C HIS A 87 8.17 -3.78 3.26
N SER A 88 7.04 -3.67 2.57
CA SER A 88 5.92 -2.84 3.03
C SER A 88 4.94 -3.71 3.82
N ASN A 89 5.20 -3.91 5.10
CA ASN A 89 4.40 -4.79 5.95
C ASN A 89 3.43 -4.02 6.86
N ASN A 90 2.36 -4.67 7.29
CA ASN A 90 1.35 -4.10 8.18
C ASN A 90 0.77 -2.78 7.65
N SER A 91 0.59 -2.67 6.34
CA SER A 91 0.14 -1.42 5.72
C SER A 91 -1.33 -1.48 5.32
N LEU A 92 -2.01 -0.35 5.47
CA LEU A 92 -3.40 -0.16 5.08
C LEU A 92 -3.49 0.89 3.99
N LEU A 93 -4.01 0.50 2.84
CA LEU A 93 -4.10 1.37 1.67
C LEU A 93 -5.53 1.43 1.17
N GLY A 94 -6.12 2.60 1.15
CA GLY A 94 -7.51 2.79 0.76
C GLY A 94 -7.74 3.98 -0.14
N GLY A 95 -8.68 3.83 -1.08
CA GLY A 95 -9.03 4.89 -2.02
C GLY A 95 -8.53 4.63 -3.44
N LYS A 96 -7.93 5.63 -4.07
CA LYS A 96 -7.58 5.54 -5.49
C LYS A 96 -6.17 6.05 -5.80
N ASN A 97 -5.43 5.33 -6.64
CA ASN A 97 -4.10 5.70 -7.11
C ASN A 97 -3.07 5.97 -6.00
N ASN A 98 -3.23 5.35 -4.84
CA ASN A 98 -2.28 5.53 -3.75
C ASN A 98 -1.10 4.57 -3.90
N ILE A 99 0.08 5.01 -3.46
CA ILE A 99 1.31 4.22 -3.55
C ILE A 99 1.97 4.14 -2.17
N THR A 100 2.38 2.93 -1.79
CA THR A 100 3.25 2.70 -0.64
C THR A 100 4.45 1.87 -1.09
N TYR A 101 5.65 2.39 -0.86
CA TYR A 101 6.89 1.78 -1.32
C TYR A 101 7.89 1.70 -0.16
N HIS A 102 8.43 0.52 0.12
CA HIS A 102 9.37 0.25 1.20
C HIS A 102 8.99 0.85 2.58
N SER A 103 7.70 0.83 2.91
CA SER A 103 7.21 1.51 4.10
C SER A 103 6.39 0.56 4.96
N THR A 104 6.69 0.48 6.25
CA THR A 104 6.03 -0.43 7.17
C THR A 104 5.11 0.31 8.14
N GLU A 105 4.06 -0.37 8.61
CA GLU A 105 3.12 0.18 9.61
C GLU A 105 2.53 1.52 9.19
N SER A 106 2.32 1.69 7.88
CA SER A 106 1.87 2.95 7.32
C SER A 106 0.45 2.86 6.77
N SER A 107 -0.30 3.94 6.87
CA SER A 107 -1.67 4.02 6.39
C SER A 107 -1.86 5.16 5.41
N VAL A 108 -2.54 4.88 4.30
CA VAL A 108 -2.81 5.86 3.25
C VAL A 108 -4.27 5.83 2.87
N PHE A 109 -4.93 6.97 2.93
CA PHE A 109 -6.33 7.12 2.56
C PHE A 109 -6.55 8.33 1.66
N GLY A 110 -7.33 8.12 0.59
CA GLY A 110 -7.70 9.20 -0.32
C GLY A 110 -7.25 8.94 -1.74
N THR A 111 -6.74 9.96 -2.41
CA THR A 111 -6.42 9.88 -3.84
C THR A 111 -4.99 10.34 -4.13
N SER A 112 -4.26 9.58 -4.94
CA SER A 112 -2.94 9.97 -5.47
C SER A 112 -1.88 10.26 -4.40
N ASN A 113 -2.01 9.68 -3.22
CA ASN A 113 -1.04 9.86 -2.15
C ASN A 113 0.14 8.90 -2.29
N ASN A 114 1.32 9.29 -1.78
CA ASN A 114 2.53 8.51 -1.88
C ASN A 114 3.31 8.47 -0.56
N ILE A 115 3.60 7.26 -0.06
CA ILE A 115 4.58 7.03 1.01
C ILE A 115 5.75 6.24 0.45
N ARG A 116 6.96 6.73 0.68
CA ARG A 116 8.18 6.05 0.25
C ARG A 116 9.27 6.10 1.32
N ASP A 117 9.93 4.95 1.52
CA ASP A 117 11.04 4.80 2.48
C ASP A 117 10.73 5.42 3.87
N ALA A 118 9.47 5.26 4.32
CA ALA A 118 8.97 5.85 5.55
C ALA A 118 8.13 4.84 6.33
N SER A 119 8.21 4.85 7.65
CA SER A 119 7.50 3.91 8.51
C SER A 119 6.68 4.62 9.58
N ASN A 120 5.65 3.95 10.10
CA ASN A 120 4.73 4.50 11.10
C ASN A 120 4.11 5.83 10.66
N SER A 121 3.74 5.94 9.40
CA SER A 121 3.30 7.20 8.83
C SER A 121 1.85 7.14 8.35
N LEU A 122 1.17 8.28 8.39
CA LEU A 122 -0.23 8.40 7.97
C LEU A 122 -0.38 9.48 6.92
N ILE A 123 -1.01 9.15 5.81
CA ILE A 123 -1.49 10.14 4.84
C ILE A 123 -3.01 10.09 4.74
N THR A 124 -3.63 11.26 4.72
CA THR A 124 -5.06 11.40 4.41
C THR A 124 -5.28 12.58 3.46
N GLY A 125 -6.16 12.40 2.49
CA GLY A 125 -6.51 13.48 1.55
C GLY A 125 -6.06 13.21 0.13
N ASP A 126 -5.57 14.22 -0.56
CA ASP A 126 -5.26 14.12 -1.98
C ASP A 126 -3.86 14.64 -2.31
N SER A 127 -3.11 13.88 -3.10
CA SER A 127 -1.80 14.25 -3.64
C SER A 127 -0.73 14.58 -2.58
N ASN A 128 -0.84 13.99 -1.38
CA ASN A 128 0.16 14.19 -0.34
C ASN A 128 1.32 13.20 -0.50
N THR A 129 2.52 13.62 -0.07
CA THR A 129 3.73 12.79 -0.14
C THR A 129 4.48 12.78 1.18
N ILE A 130 4.90 11.58 1.61
CA ILE A 130 5.89 11.38 2.68
C ILE A 130 7.05 10.59 2.09
N ASN A 131 8.26 11.12 2.17
CA ASN A 131 9.46 10.48 1.62
C ASN A 131 10.62 10.55 2.61
N ASP A 132 11.34 9.42 2.79
CA ASP A 132 12.46 9.30 3.72
C ASP A 132 12.18 9.86 5.13
N SER A 133 10.95 9.66 5.63
CA SER A 133 10.46 10.32 6.84
C SER A 133 9.61 9.38 7.68
N ASN A 134 10.03 9.11 8.90
CA ASN A 134 9.30 8.20 9.79
C ASN A 134 8.43 8.95 10.81
N ASN A 135 7.40 8.26 11.32
CA ASN A 135 6.47 8.79 12.32
C ASN A 135 5.84 10.11 11.88
N SER A 136 5.49 10.23 10.61
CA SER A 136 5.03 11.49 10.05
C SER A 136 3.58 11.43 9.59
N ILE A 137 2.89 12.54 9.68
CA ILE A 137 1.49 12.69 9.23
C ILE A 137 1.41 13.79 8.18
N ALA A 138 0.80 13.47 7.03
CA ALA A 138 0.44 14.46 6.03
C ALA A 138 -1.07 14.39 5.77
N SER A 139 -1.76 15.54 5.91
CA SER A 139 -3.21 15.61 5.78
C SER A 139 -3.65 16.81 4.95
N GLY A 140 -4.60 16.60 4.06
CA GLY A 140 -5.15 17.67 3.22
C GLY A 140 -4.77 17.51 1.75
N LEU A 141 -4.31 18.58 1.12
CA LEU A 141 -4.05 18.62 -0.32
C LEU A 141 -2.60 19.02 -0.64
N ASN A 142 -1.91 18.29 -1.51
CA ASN A 142 -0.58 18.61 -2.03
C ASN A 142 0.51 18.86 -0.96
N ASN A 143 0.43 18.25 0.20
CA ASN A 143 1.43 18.43 1.24
C ASN A 143 2.62 17.50 1.05
N GLN A 144 3.83 17.95 1.44
CA GLN A 144 5.06 17.16 1.31
C GLN A 144 5.86 17.14 2.62
N VAL A 145 6.21 15.94 3.07
CA VAL A 145 7.16 15.72 4.18
C VAL A 145 8.36 14.97 3.60
N GLN A 146 9.55 15.55 3.70
CA GLN A 146 10.75 15.00 3.08
C GLN A 146 11.94 15.06 4.02
N ILE A 147 12.64 13.93 4.18
CA ILE A 147 13.81 13.79 5.06
C ILE A 147 13.54 14.38 6.46
N SER A 148 12.35 14.11 6.99
CA SER A 148 11.86 14.74 8.22
C SER A 148 11.15 13.71 9.09
N HIS A 149 11.45 13.69 10.38
CA HIS A 149 10.91 12.70 11.29
C HIS A 149 10.02 13.35 12.35
N ASN A 150 9.04 12.59 12.88
CA ASN A 150 8.09 13.06 13.88
C ASN A 150 7.36 14.34 13.46
N SER A 151 6.98 14.44 12.20
CA SER A 151 6.44 15.67 11.63
C SER A 151 4.95 15.58 11.34
N ILE A 152 4.22 16.64 11.63
CA ILE A 152 2.79 16.77 11.31
C ILE A 152 2.61 17.92 10.35
N LEU A 153 2.01 17.63 9.22
CA LEU A 153 1.73 18.58 8.15
C LEU A 153 0.25 18.53 7.81
N SER A 154 -0.43 19.67 7.86
CA SER A 154 -1.87 19.73 7.59
C SER A 154 -2.24 20.98 6.82
N GLY A 155 -3.11 20.82 5.83
CA GLY A 155 -3.65 21.94 5.06
C GLY A 155 -3.45 21.77 3.57
N ASP A 156 -3.02 22.82 2.89
CA ASP A 156 -2.89 22.84 1.44
C ASP A 156 -1.51 23.35 1.01
N SER A 157 -0.83 22.58 0.16
CA SER A 157 0.42 22.94 -0.50
C SER A 157 1.56 23.32 0.47
N ASN A 158 1.68 22.63 1.59
CA ASN A 158 2.73 22.89 2.58
C ASN A 158 3.91 21.93 2.40
N ILE A 159 5.11 22.36 2.82
CA ILE A 159 6.32 21.55 2.74
C ILE A 159 7.07 21.57 4.09
N ILE A 160 7.38 20.38 4.61
CA ILE A 160 8.37 20.20 5.67
C ILE A 160 9.56 19.45 5.09
N SER A 161 10.76 19.99 5.21
CA SER A 161 11.98 19.37 4.69
C SER A 161 13.16 19.49 5.66
N ASN A 162 13.95 18.43 5.76
CA ASN A 162 15.19 18.37 6.57
C ASN A 162 14.97 18.82 8.04
N SER A 163 13.88 18.38 8.64
CA SER A 163 13.46 18.82 9.97
C SER A 163 13.07 17.64 10.86
N THR A 164 13.12 17.83 12.15
CA THR A 164 12.59 16.90 13.15
C THR A 164 11.61 17.60 14.07
N ASP A 165 10.64 16.84 14.60
CA ASP A 165 9.67 17.33 15.60
C ASP A 165 8.92 18.59 15.15
N SER A 166 8.46 18.59 13.90
CA SER A 166 7.88 19.77 13.26
C SER A 166 6.35 19.69 13.18
N LEU A 167 5.69 20.80 13.41
CA LEU A 167 4.25 20.98 13.20
C LEU A 167 4.02 22.17 12.27
N LEU A 168 3.37 21.92 11.12
CA LEU A 168 3.03 22.93 10.14
C LEU A 168 1.57 22.79 9.74
N ILE A 169 0.79 23.83 9.97
CA ILE A 169 -0.64 23.86 9.65
C ILE A 169 -0.93 25.13 8.86
N GLY A 170 -1.57 24.99 7.72
CA GLY A 170 -1.94 26.18 6.95
C GLY A 170 -1.97 25.93 5.44
N LYS A 171 -1.59 26.96 4.71
CA LYS A 171 -1.58 26.92 3.26
C LYS A 171 -0.34 27.62 2.71
N ASP A 172 0.26 27.01 1.66
CA ASP A 172 1.38 27.57 0.89
C ASP A 172 2.61 27.97 1.78
N ASN A 173 2.99 27.11 2.75
CA ASN A 173 4.12 27.31 3.65
C ASN A 173 5.32 26.42 3.31
#